data_fbab02ffcaa75b5709431b9b21997b77
#
_entry.id   fbab02ffcaa75b5709431b9b21997b77
#
_cell.length_a   1.000
_cell.length_b   1.000
_cell.length_c   1.000
_cell.angle_alpha   90.00
_cell.angle_beta   90.00
_cell.angle_gamma   90.00
#
_symmetry.space_group_name_H-M   'P 1'
#
loop_
_entity.id
_entity.type
_entity.pdbx_description
1 polymer ?
#
loop_
_entity_poly.entity_id
_entity_poly.type
_entity_poly.pdbx_seq_one_letter_code
_entity_poly.pdbx_strand_id
1 'polypeptide(L)' 'MQITEVARLIGSTTDDIRYFERKGYVSCRWIILKKRQVRDYSDAEVRKITLLVKYRRQGFEHSAAYANTLRELEQPLLI' A
#
# COMPACT_ATOMS: atom_id res chain seq x y z
N MET A 1 6.71 -6.29 6.64
CA MET A 1 5.35 -6.79 6.99
C MET A 1 4.78 -7.54 5.80
N GLN A 2 4.18 -8.68 6.03
CA GLN A 2 3.59 -9.50 4.97
C GLN A 2 2.21 -8.98 4.56
N ILE A 3 1.77 -9.39 3.36
CA ILE A 3 0.54 -8.87 2.77
C ILE A 3 -0.70 -9.11 3.64
N THR A 4 -0.80 -10.28 4.27
CA THR A 4 -1.95 -10.59 5.13
C THR A 4 -1.99 -9.71 6.38
N GLU A 5 -0.82 -9.39 6.95
CA GLU A 5 -0.72 -8.48 8.08
C GLU A 5 -1.11 -7.06 7.69
N VAL A 6 -0.63 -6.60 6.53
CA VAL A 6 -0.95 -5.26 6.04
C VAL A 6 -2.45 -5.14 5.81
N ALA A 7 -3.05 -6.12 5.13
CA ALA A 7 -4.48 -6.12 4.86
C ALA A 7 -5.29 -6.06 6.16
N ARG A 8 -4.92 -6.86 7.14
CA ARG A 8 -5.62 -6.90 8.42
C ARG A 8 -5.48 -5.58 9.18
N LEU A 9 -4.26 -5.04 9.21
CA LEU A 9 -3.97 -3.82 9.96
C LEU A 9 -4.72 -2.61 9.39
N ILE A 10 -4.81 -2.53 8.07
CA ILE A 10 -5.43 -1.40 7.38
C ILE A 10 -6.93 -1.61 7.21
N GLY A 11 -7.41 -2.84 7.34
CA GLY A 11 -8.81 -3.17 7.10
C GLY A 11 -9.13 -3.25 5.62
N SER A 12 -8.19 -3.71 4.82
CA SER A 12 -8.35 -3.92 3.39
C SER A 12 -8.21 -5.40 3.06
N THR A 13 -8.26 -5.74 1.78
CA THR A 13 -8.09 -7.12 1.33
C THR A 13 -6.73 -7.30 0.68
N THR A 14 -6.25 -8.54 0.66
CA THR A 14 -5.01 -8.84 -0.06
C THR A 14 -5.16 -8.61 -1.56
N ASP A 15 -6.37 -8.78 -2.09
CA ASP A 15 -6.64 -8.54 -3.50
C ASP A 15 -6.48 -7.05 -3.85
N ASP A 16 -6.92 -6.15 -2.98
CA ASP A 16 -6.74 -4.72 -3.17
C ASP A 16 -5.25 -4.36 -3.22
N ILE A 17 -4.47 -4.93 -2.31
CA ILE A 17 -3.04 -4.66 -2.24
C ILE A 17 -2.33 -5.20 -3.49
N ARG A 18 -2.70 -6.40 -3.94
CA ARG A 18 -2.15 -6.96 -5.18
C ARG A 18 -2.52 -6.11 -6.39
N TYR A 19 -3.71 -5.52 -6.40
CA TYR A 19 -4.12 -4.60 -7.45
C TYR A 19 -3.20 -3.38 -7.49
N PHE A 20 -2.94 -2.77 -6.33
CA PHE A 20 -2.03 -1.61 -6.25
C PHE A 20 -0.63 -1.96 -6.76
N GLU A 21 -0.15 -3.14 -6.41
CA GLU A 21 1.13 -3.66 -6.88
C GLU A 21 1.16 -3.81 -8.39
N ARG A 22 0.12 -4.43 -8.94
CA ARG A 22 0.01 -4.67 -10.38
C ARG A 22 -0.05 -3.37 -11.17
N LYS A 23 -0.64 -2.33 -10.60
CA LYS A 23 -0.69 -1.00 -11.22
C LYS A 23 0.61 -0.21 -11.04
N GLY A 24 1.55 -0.74 -10.29
CA GLY A 24 2.79 -0.03 -10.01
C GLY A 24 2.68 1.06 -8.96
N TYR A 25 1.58 1.11 -8.21
CA TYR A 25 1.37 2.12 -7.17
C TYR A 25 2.19 1.82 -5.92
N VAL A 26 2.39 0.56 -5.62
CA VAL A 26 3.18 0.11 -4.48
C VAL A 26 4.11 -1.00 -4.94
N SER A 27 5.17 -1.23 -4.18
CA SER A 27 6.10 -2.33 -4.45
C SER A 27 6.37 -3.10 -3.17
N CYS A 28 6.86 -4.32 -3.34
CA CYS A 28 7.25 -5.14 -2.21
C CYS A 28 8.63 -5.74 -2.50
N ARG A 29 9.27 -6.18 -1.44
CA ARG A 29 10.46 -6.99 -1.55
C ARG A 29 10.06 -8.45 -1.36
N TRP A 30 10.63 -9.33 -2.18
CA TRP A 30 10.37 -10.76 -2.04
C TRP A 30 11.43 -11.36 -1.12
N ILE A 31 10.99 -12.05 -0.08
CA ILE A 31 11.87 -12.73 0.85
C ILE A 31 11.52 -14.21 0.88
N ILE A 32 12.47 -15.02 1.33
CA ILE A 32 12.28 -16.47 1.42
C ILE A 32 12.06 -16.83 2.87
N LEU A 33 10.89 -17.41 3.16
CA LEU A 33 10.55 -17.95 4.47
C LEU A 33 10.15 -19.40 4.30
N LYS A 34 10.81 -20.31 5.01
CA LYS A 34 10.47 -21.73 5.01
C LYS A 34 10.32 -22.28 3.59
N LYS A 35 11.30 -21.97 2.72
CA LYS A 35 11.36 -22.39 1.32
C LYS A 35 10.24 -21.82 0.45
N ARG A 36 9.56 -20.77 0.90
CA ARG A 36 8.53 -20.08 0.11
C ARG A 36 8.93 -18.61 -0.08
N GLN A 37 8.58 -18.08 -1.23
CA GLN A 37 8.72 -16.64 -1.46
C GLN A 37 7.47 -15.93 -0.94
N VAL A 38 7.68 -14.92 -0.10
CA VAL A 38 6.59 -14.12 0.43
C VAL A 38 6.90 -12.64 0.20
N ARG A 39 5.83 -11.85 0.11
CA ARG A 39 5.93 -10.41 -0.04
C ARG A 39 6.28 -9.77 1.30
N ASP A 40 7.22 -8.85 1.27
CA ASP A 40 7.56 -8.05 2.44
C ASP A 40 7.43 -6.57 2.08
N TYR A 41 6.56 -5.87 2.80
CA TYR A 41 6.29 -4.45 2.56
C TYR A 41 7.03 -3.62 3.60
N SER A 42 7.84 -2.65 3.14
CA SER A 42 8.51 -1.71 4.03
C SER A 42 7.50 -0.78 4.68
N ASP A 43 7.91 -0.09 5.74
CA ASP A 43 7.04 0.88 6.42
C ASP A 43 6.57 1.96 5.45
N ALA A 44 7.44 2.41 4.54
CA ALA A 44 7.08 3.40 3.54
C ALA A 44 5.99 2.88 2.61
N GLU A 45 6.07 1.61 2.20
CA GLU A 45 5.05 1.02 1.34
C GLU A 45 3.76 0.76 2.09
N VAL A 46 3.82 0.37 3.35
CA VAL A 46 2.63 0.22 4.20
C VAL A 46 1.91 1.56 4.32
N ARG A 47 2.66 2.65 4.50
CA ARG A 47 2.08 3.99 4.56
C ARG A 47 1.39 4.36 3.24
N LYS A 48 2.01 4.04 2.10
CA LYS A 48 1.40 4.26 0.78
C LYS A 48 0.07 3.52 0.66
N ILE A 49 0.06 2.25 1.06
CA ILE A 49 -1.15 1.42 0.99
C ILE A 49 -2.23 2.03 1.89
N THR A 50 -1.87 2.46 3.08
CA THR A 50 -2.80 3.09 4.01
C THR A 50 -3.48 4.31 3.39
N LEU A 51 -2.69 5.18 2.74
CA LEU A 51 -3.21 6.37 2.10
C LEU A 51 -4.07 6.04 0.88
N LEU A 52 -3.66 5.06 0.07
CA LEU A 52 -4.44 4.61 -1.07
C LEU A 52 -5.83 4.13 -0.63
N VAL A 53 -5.88 3.31 0.40
CA VAL A 53 -7.15 2.79 0.93
C VAL A 53 -7.99 3.94 1.48
N LYS A 54 -7.37 4.87 2.19
CA LYS A 54 -8.06 6.06 2.72
C LYS A 54 -8.76 6.84 1.61
N TYR A 55 -8.04 7.15 0.53
CA TYR A 55 -8.62 7.93 -0.57
C TYR A 55 -9.65 7.13 -1.34
N ARG A 56 -9.43 5.82 -1.51
CA ARG A 56 -10.45 4.97 -2.14
C ARG A 56 -11.76 4.99 -1.34
N ARG A 57 -11.67 4.96 -0.03
CA ARG A 57 -12.86 5.02 0.84
C ARG A 57 -13.57 6.35 0.78
N GLN A 58 -12.85 7.41 0.42
CA GLN A 58 -13.44 8.74 0.21
C GLN A 58 -14.12 8.86 -1.15
N GLY A 59 -14.05 7.84 -1.99
CA GLY A 59 -14.71 7.82 -3.27
C GLY A 59 -13.82 8.14 -4.47
N PHE A 60 -12.53 8.36 -4.27
CA PHE A 60 -11.62 8.61 -5.39
C PHE A 60 -11.39 7.34 -6.20
N GLU A 61 -11.31 7.49 -7.51
CA GLU A 61 -10.88 6.39 -8.37
C GLU A 61 -9.41 6.07 -8.11
N HIS A 62 -8.97 4.89 -8.54
CA HIS A 62 -7.61 4.39 -8.23
C HIS A 62 -6.51 5.38 -8.64
N SER A 63 -6.57 5.93 -9.84
CA SER A 63 -5.54 6.85 -10.31
C SER A 63 -5.53 8.15 -9.52
N ALA A 64 -6.71 8.68 -9.19
CA ALA A 64 -6.82 9.89 -8.37
C ALA A 64 -6.37 9.63 -6.94
N ALA A 65 -6.71 8.46 -6.39
CA ALA A 65 -6.26 8.06 -5.06
C ALA A 65 -4.73 8.00 -5.00
N TYR A 66 -4.10 7.45 -6.04
CA TYR A 66 -2.65 7.39 -6.11
C TYR A 66 -2.03 8.78 -6.21
N ALA A 67 -2.58 9.64 -7.06
CA ALA A 67 -2.08 11.02 -7.19
C ALA A 67 -2.16 11.78 -5.86
N ASN A 68 -3.28 11.62 -5.15
CA ASN A 68 -3.44 12.25 -3.84
C ASN A 68 -2.49 11.66 -2.80
N THR A 69 -2.24 10.37 -2.86
CA THR A 69 -1.28 9.69 -1.98
C THR A 69 0.12 10.26 -2.17
N LEU A 70 0.56 10.38 -3.43
CA LEU A 70 1.89 10.93 -3.72
C LEU A 70 2.01 12.37 -3.25
N ARG A 71 0.96 13.16 -3.47
CA ARG A 71 0.96 14.56 -3.03
C ARG A 71 1.08 14.66 -1.52
N GLU A 72 0.36 13.83 -0.78
CA GLU A 72 0.40 13.82 0.68
C GLU A 72 1.77 13.41 1.19
N LEU A 73 2.40 12.42 0.55
CA LEU A 73 3.74 11.96 0.93
C LEU A 73 4.82 13.00 0.67
N GLU A 74 4.61 13.87 -0.31
CA GLU A 74 5.58 14.91 -0.67
C GLU A 74 5.42 16.17 0.18
N GLN A 75 4.32 16.31 0.90
CA GLN A 75 4.11 17.49 1.73
C GLN A 75 5.04 17.46 2.92
N PRO A 76 5.77 18.57 3.19
CA PRO A 76 6.57 18.64 4.40
C PRO A 76 5.64 18.64 5.61
N LEU A 77 6.13 18.04 6.70
CA LEU A 77 5.41 18.12 7.95
C LEU A 77 5.44 19.57 8.42
N LEU A 78 4.28 20.18 8.47
CA LEU A 78 4.14 21.51 9.04
C LEU A 78 4.01 21.35 10.55
N ILE A 79 4.98 21.83 11.22
CA ILE A 79 4.99 21.84 12.68
C ILE A 79 4.55 23.22 13.14
#